data_93bd586fbfc1850f7bc00cd047c397a4
#
_entry.id   93bd586fbfc1850f7bc00cd047c397a4
#
_cell.length_a   1.000
_cell.length_b   1.000
_cell.length_c   1.000
_cell.angle_alpha   90.00
_cell.angle_beta   90.00
_cell.angle_gamma   90.00
#
_symmetry.space_group_name_H-M   'P 1'
#
loop_
_entity.id
_entity.type
_entity.pdbx_description
1 polymer ?
#
loop_
_entity_poly.entity_id
_entity_poly.type
_entity_poly.pdbx_seq_one_letter_code
_entity_poly.pdbx_strand_id
1 'polypeptide(L)'
;MSASDVTLDRLDNQISWYDRKSVQNHRWFKTVKAIQLTAAAAVPVVATIGVRAAVPAALGAAVVVLEGLQQLNQYQQNWTSYRSTSEALKHEKYLFLALAGPYAGAVSPHTLLADRIEGLISQEHAKWVSAREEAAHELEQRTSERTAERPPHS
;
A
#
# COMPACT_ATOMS: atom_id res chain seq x y z
N MET A 1 -21.23 29.66 0.76
CA MET A 1 -20.00 28.81 0.67
C MET A 1 -19.14 29.44 -0.41
N SER A 2 -17.98 29.94 -0.05
CA SER A 2 -17.02 30.52 -1.01
C SER A 2 -16.32 29.38 -1.75
N ALA A 3 -15.86 29.62 -2.99
CA ALA A 3 -15.07 28.63 -3.75
C ALA A 3 -13.80 28.21 -2.99
N SER A 4 -13.25 29.08 -2.16
CA SER A 4 -12.14 28.80 -1.25
C SER A 4 -12.48 27.74 -0.20
N ASP A 5 -13.68 27.81 0.37
CA ASP A 5 -14.13 26.86 1.39
C ASP A 5 -14.27 25.44 0.81
N VAL A 6 -14.78 25.36 -0.43
CA VAL A 6 -14.95 24.08 -1.14
C VAL A 6 -13.61 23.41 -1.42
N THR A 7 -12.59 24.16 -1.84
CA THR A 7 -11.26 23.60 -2.13
C THR A 7 -10.56 23.11 -0.87
N LEU A 8 -10.64 23.86 0.22
CA LEU A 8 -10.06 23.46 1.51
C LEU A 8 -10.79 22.27 2.13
N ASP A 9 -12.12 22.24 2.05
CA ASP A 9 -12.91 21.10 2.54
C ASP A 9 -12.58 19.80 1.77
N ARG A 10 -12.47 19.90 0.43
CA ARG A 10 -12.01 18.80 -0.39
C ARG A 10 -10.60 18.32 0.00
N LEU A 11 -9.68 19.25 0.22
CA LEU A 11 -8.31 18.93 0.64
C LEU A 11 -8.30 18.22 2.00
N ASP A 12 -9.06 18.68 2.98
CA ASP A 12 -9.16 18.06 4.30
C ASP A 12 -9.80 16.66 4.24
N ASN A 13 -10.79 16.48 3.40
CA ASN A 13 -11.39 15.20 3.15
C ASN A 13 -10.39 14.21 2.53
N GLN A 14 -9.60 14.64 1.55
CA GLN A 14 -8.53 13.82 0.94
C GLN A 14 -7.46 13.46 1.98
N ILE A 15 -6.91 14.42 2.70
CA ILE A 15 -5.92 14.15 3.76
C ILE A 15 -6.46 13.10 4.75
N SER A 16 -7.69 13.28 5.22
CA SER A 16 -8.32 12.37 6.18
C SER A 16 -8.53 10.97 5.61
N TRP A 17 -8.85 10.86 4.33
CA TRP A 17 -9.00 9.59 3.64
C TRP A 17 -7.66 8.84 3.53
N TYR A 18 -6.61 9.52 3.08
CA TYR A 18 -5.27 8.95 2.95
C TYR A 18 -4.68 8.56 4.32
N ASP A 19 -4.86 9.37 5.35
CA ASP A 19 -4.42 9.05 6.71
C ASP A 19 -5.13 7.79 7.24
N ARG A 20 -6.45 7.69 7.10
CA ARG A 20 -7.20 6.50 7.54
C ARG A 20 -6.76 5.24 6.80
N LYS A 21 -6.58 5.32 5.48
CA LYS A 21 -6.11 4.19 4.67
C LYS A 21 -4.70 3.76 5.05
N SER A 22 -3.80 4.70 5.27
CA SER A 22 -2.44 4.45 5.73
C SER A 22 -2.43 3.69 7.07
N VAL A 23 -3.14 4.20 8.09
CA VAL A 23 -3.21 3.59 9.42
C VAL A 23 -3.86 2.20 9.37
N GLN A 24 -4.92 2.03 8.60
CA GLN A 24 -5.62 0.75 8.45
C GLN A 24 -4.71 -0.32 7.85
N ASN A 25 -4.01 -0.01 6.75
CA ASN A 25 -3.11 -0.95 6.09
C ASN A 25 -1.92 -1.31 6.99
N HIS A 26 -1.38 -0.33 7.72
CA HIS A 26 -0.30 -0.57 8.67
C HIS A 26 -0.71 -1.50 9.82
N ARG A 27 -1.90 -1.30 10.39
CA ARG A 27 -2.43 -2.16 11.46
C ARG A 27 -2.68 -3.58 10.95
N TRP A 28 -3.32 -3.73 9.79
CA TRP A 28 -3.54 -5.04 9.17
C TRP A 28 -2.24 -5.79 8.95
N PHE A 29 -1.26 -5.14 8.32
CA PHE A 29 0.05 -5.75 8.09
C PHE A 29 0.69 -6.24 9.39
N LYS A 30 0.75 -5.40 10.42
CA LYS A 30 1.33 -5.78 11.72
C LYS A 30 0.59 -6.95 12.37
N THR A 31 -0.74 -6.92 12.36
CA THR A 31 -1.55 -7.97 12.99
C THR A 31 -1.35 -9.32 12.28
N VAL A 32 -1.44 -9.35 10.94
CA VAL A 32 -1.25 -10.58 10.19
C VAL A 32 0.18 -11.10 10.35
N LYS A 33 1.19 -10.22 10.34
CA LYS A 33 2.59 -10.60 10.55
C LYS A 33 2.84 -11.17 11.96
N ALA A 34 2.22 -10.58 12.98
CA ALA A 34 2.31 -11.08 14.36
C ALA A 34 1.67 -12.47 14.50
N ILE A 35 0.49 -12.68 13.94
CA ILE A 35 -0.19 -13.99 13.93
C ILE A 35 0.69 -15.02 13.22
N GLN A 36 1.23 -14.68 12.07
CA GLN A 36 2.08 -15.56 11.28
C GLN A 36 3.36 -15.96 12.01
N LEU A 37 4.05 -15.01 12.65
CA LEU A 37 5.26 -15.29 13.45
C LEU A 37 4.94 -16.19 14.64
N THR A 38 3.80 -15.95 15.31
CA THR A 38 3.36 -16.80 16.43
C THR A 38 3.04 -18.22 15.96
N ALA A 39 2.33 -18.35 14.84
CA ALA A 39 2.03 -19.67 14.26
C ALA A 39 3.31 -20.41 13.84
N ALA A 40 4.25 -19.72 13.18
CA ALA A 40 5.53 -20.30 12.77
C ALA A 40 6.35 -20.78 13.98
N ALA A 41 6.40 -20.02 15.07
CA ALA A 41 7.07 -20.39 16.30
C ALA A 41 6.40 -21.58 17.02
N ALA A 42 5.09 -21.74 16.86
CA ALA A 42 4.35 -22.85 17.45
C ALA A 42 4.59 -24.19 16.72
N VAL A 43 4.95 -24.19 15.43
CA VAL A 43 5.16 -25.42 14.62
C VAL A 43 6.15 -26.39 15.29
N PRO A 44 7.39 -26.01 15.64
CA PRO A 44 8.34 -26.94 16.28
C PRO A 44 7.86 -27.41 17.66
N VAL A 45 7.20 -26.55 18.43
CA VAL A 45 6.67 -26.92 19.75
C VAL A 45 5.58 -27.97 19.61
N VAL A 46 4.62 -27.76 18.72
CA VAL A 46 3.53 -28.72 18.44
C VAL A 46 4.07 -30.04 17.91
N ALA A 47 5.13 -30.02 17.11
CA ALA A 47 5.76 -31.24 16.58
C ALA A 47 6.41 -32.09 17.70
N THR A 48 6.88 -31.49 18.80
CA THR A 48 7.52 -32.21 19.90
C THR A 48 6.54 -32.81 20.92
N ILE A 49 5.29 -32.31 20.99
CA ILE A 49 4.29 -32.77 21.98
C ILE A 49 3.61 -34.10 21.58
N GLY A 50 3.98 -34.66 20.43
CA GLY A 50 3.46 -35.98 20.00
C GLY A 50 2.06 -35.93 19.40
N VAL A 51 1.61 -34.78 18.92
CA VAL A 51 0.37 -34.66 18.13
C VAL A 51 0.55 -35.28 16.74
N ARG A 52 -0.57 -35.62 16.09
CA ARG A 52 -0.52 -36.16 14.70
C ARG A 52 0.28 -35.24 13.79
N ALA A 53 1.21 -35.78 13.02
CA ALA A 53 2.10 -35.04 12.10
C ALA A 53 1.35 -34.11 11.13
N ALA A 54 0.08 -34.40 10.84
CA ALA A 54 -0.77 -33.55 10.03
C ALA A 54 -1.00 -32.14 10.64
N VAL A 55 -0.96 -31.99 11.96
CA VAL A 55 -1.20 -30.70 12.63
C VAL A 55 -0.05 -29.71 12.39
N PRO A 56 1.22 -30.01 12.71
CA PRO A 56 2.31 -29.09 12.40
C PRO A 56 2.49 -28.88 10.88
N ALA A 57 2.20 -29.89 10.05
CA ALA A 57 2.22 -29.74 8.60
C ALA A 57 1.17 -28.74 8.10
N ALA A 58 -0.07 -28.81 8.61
CA ALA A 58 -1.13 -27.87 8.25
C ALA A 58 -0.83 -26.44 8.73
N LEU A 59 -0.26 -26.30 9.93
CA LEU A 59 0.19 -24.99 10.44
C LEU A 59 1.29 -24.39 9.56
N GLY A 60 2.29 -25.19 9.20
CA GLY A 60 3.36 -24.74 8.30
C GLY A 60 2.83 -24.33 6.92
N ALA A 61 1.93 -25.11 6.34
CA ALA A 61 1.28 -24.75 5.08
C ALA A 61 0.48 -23.46 5.18
N ALA A 62 -0.27 -23.26 6.26
CA ALA A 62 -1.02 -22.02 6.50
C ALA A 62 -0.11 -20.79 6.59
N VAL A 63 1.05 -20.92 7.27
CA VAL A 63 2.05 -19.84 7.35
C VAL A 63 2.56 -19.47 5.96
N VAL A 64 2.89 -20.45 5.11
CA VAL A 64 3.38 -20.22 3.74
C VAL A 64 2.31 -19.55 2.88
N VAL A 65 1.06 -19.98 2.96
CA VAL A 65 -0.06 -19.37 2.23
C VAL A 65 -0.28 -17.92 2.67
N LEU A 66 -0.25 -17.66 3.98
CA LEU A 66 -0.39 -16.30 4.50
C LEU A 66 0.76 -15.38 4.05
N GLU A 67 1.99 -15.88 4.00
CA GLU A 67 3.13 -15.12 3.48
C GLU A 67 2.93 -14.78 2.00
N GLY A 68 2.54 -15.76 1.19
CA GLY A 68 2.23 -15.57 -0.23
C GLY A 68 1.13 -14.52 -0.45
N LEU A 69 0.05 -14.59 0.33
CA LEU A 69 -1.04 -13.60 0.26
C LEU A 69 -0.60 -12.20 0.68
N GLN A 70 0.28 -12.08 1.68
CA GLN A 70 0.84 -10.78 2.09
C GLN A 70 1.72 -10.18 0.99
N GLN A 71 2.51 -11.01 0.33
CA GLN A 71 3.40 -10.61 -0.76
C GLN A 71 2.61 -10.15 -1.99
N LEU A 72 1.53 -10.86 -2.33
CA LEU A 72 0.63 -10.46 -3.42
C LEU A 72 -0.12 -9.15 -3.14
N ASN A 73 -0.49 -8.93 -1.89
CA ASN A 73 -1.31 -7.77 -1.51
C ASN A 73 -0.50 -6.47 -1.27
N GLN A 74 0.82 -6.55 -1.30
CA GLN A 74 1.75 -5.41 -1.18
C GLN A 74 1.36 -4.37 -0.10
N TYR A 75 0.80 -4.83 1.03
CA TYR A 75 0.30 -3.95 2.11
C TYR A 75 1.32 -2.92 2.60
N GLN A 76 2.61 -3.30 2.62
CA GLN A 76 3.67 -2.41 3.05
C GLN A 76 3.91 -1.27 2.06
N GLN A 77 3.86 -1.56 0.78
CA GLN A 77 4.07 -0.58 -0.29
C GLN A 77 2.89 0.40 -0.35
N ASN A 78 1.67 -0.12 -0.22
CA ASN A 78 0.44 0.66 -0.18
C ASN A 78 0.41 1.65 1.00
N TRP A 79 0.79 1.19 2.19
CA TRP A 79 0.87 2.05 3.37
C TRP A 79 1.85 3.21 3.18
N THR A 80 3.04 2.94 2.65
CA THR A 80 4.07 3.96 2.42
C THR A 80 3.61 4.99 1.40
N SER A 81 2.97 4.55 0.31
CA SER A 81 2.42 5.43 -0.72
C SER A 81 1.34 6.35 -0.16
N TYR A 82 0.34 5.80 0.52
CA TYR A 82 -0.74 6.61 1.13
C TYR A 82 -0.20 7.62 2.14
N ARG A 83 0.79 7.24 2.93
CA ARG A 83 1.40 8.14 3.89
C ARG A 83 2.15 9.28 3.20
N SER A 84 2.94 9.00 2.18
CA SER A 84 3.69 10.02 1.44
C SER A 84 2.76 11.04 0.79
N THR A 85 1.65 10.58 0.20
CA THR A 85 0.66 11.46 -0.41
C THR A 85 -0.08 12.30 0.63
N SER A 86 -0.45 11.71 1.78
CA SER A 86 -1.04 12.47 2.88
C SER A 86 -0.11 13.58 3.39
N GLU A 87 1.17 13.29 3.60
CA GLU A 87 2.14 14.28 4.06
C GLU A 87 2.39 15.37 3.00
N ALA A 88 2.42 15.01 1.71
CA ALA A 88 2.52 15.98 0.62
C ALA A 88 1.31 16.93 0.58
N LEU A 89 0.10 16.40 0.74
CA LEU A 89 -1.13 17.22 0.81
C LEU A 89 -1.15 18.13 2.03
N LYS A 90 -0.70 17.65 3.20
CA LYS A 90 -0.55 18.49 4.41
C LYS A 90 0.46 19.60 4.22
N HIS A 91 1.59 19.30 3.58
CA HIS A 91 2.61 20.27 3.26
C HIS A 91 2.08 21.36 2.33
N GLU A 92 1.36 20.97 1.28
CA GLU A 92 0.74 21.89 0.34
C GLU A 92 -0.30 22.80 1.02
N LYS A 93 -1.13 22.22 1.90
CA LYS A 93 -2.07 22.98 2.74
C LYS A 93 -1.36 24.03 3.61
N TYR A 94 -0.25 23.63 4.24
CA TYR A 94 0.53 24.55 5.06
C TYR A 94 1.09 25.72 4.25
N LEU A 95 1.69 25.46 3.09
CA LEU A 95 2.23 26.49 2.21
C LEU A 95 1.13 27.46 1.73
N PHE A 96 -0.04 26.93 1.40
CA PHE A 96 -1.19 27.74 1.00
C PHE A 96 -1.67 28.65 2.14
N LEU A 97 -1.85 28.13 3.35
CA LEU A 97 -2.31 28.91 4.51
C LEU A 97 -1.29 29.95 4.95
N ALA A 98 0.00 29.64 4.82
CA ALA A 98 1.09 30.55 5.14
C ALA A 98 1.37 31.59 4.02
N LEU A 99 0.70 31.49 2.88
CA LEU A 99 1.02 32.28 1.67
C LEU A 99 2.50 32.20 1.31
N ALA A 100 3.11 31.02 1.49
CA ALA A 100 4.53 30.77 1.29
C ALA A 100 4.80 29.98 0.00
N GLY A 101 6.08 29.94 -0.40
CA GLY A 101 6.50 29.19 -1.59
C GLY A 101 5.78 29.64 -2.85
N PRO A 102 5.13 28.74 -3.62
CA PRO A 102 4.46 29.09 -4.86
C PRO A 102 3.24 30.01 -4.68
N TYR A 103 2.73 30.14 -3.46
CA TYR A 103 1.58 31.01 -3.13
C TYR A 103 1.97 32.44 -2.76
N ALA A 104 3.26 32.71 -2.52
CA ALA A 104 3.78 34.02 -2.16
C ALA A 104 3.76 34.97 -3.36
N GLY A 105 2.64 35.56 -3.69
CA GLY A 105 2.47 36.42 -4.86
C GLY A 105 1.68 35.82 -6.00
N ALA A 106 1.04 34.67 -5.78
CA ALA A 106 0.14 34.07 -6.76
C ALA A 106 -1.11 34.98 -6.97
N VAL A 107 -1.44 35.21 -8.23
CA VAL A 107 -2.65 35.99 -8.59
C VAL A 107 -3.94 35.27 -8.17
N SER A 108 -3.93 33.94 -8.25
CA SER A 108 -5.05 33.07 -7.88
C SER A 108 -4.58 31.90 -7.02
N PRO A 109 -4.30 32.10 -5.72
CA PRO A 109 -3.78 31.04 -4.85
C PRO A 109 -4.67 29.80 -4.78
N HIS A 110 -6.00 29.97 -4.83
CA HIS A 110 -6.96 28.86 -4.78
C HIS A 110 -6.93 27.98 -6.03
N THR A 111 -6.82 28.59 -7.21
CA THR A 111 -6.69 27.84 -8.47
C THR A 111 -5.39 27.05 -8.48
N LEU A 112 -4.30 27.69 -8.06
CA LEU A 112 -3.00 27.04 -7.95
C LEU A 112 -3.04 25.86 -6.95
N LEU A 113 -3.73 26.02 -5.81
CA LEU A 113 -3.91 24.93 -4.85
C LEU A 113 -4.66 23.75 -5.45
N ALA A 114 -5.77 24.03 -6.17
CA ALA A 114 -6.55 22.97 -6.81
C ALA A 114 -5.72 22.19 -7.84
N ASP A 115 -4.97 22.87 -8.70
CA ASP A 115 -4.08 22.25 -9.68
C ASP A 115 -3.00 21.38 -9.02
N ARG A 116 -2.40 21.86 -7.93
CA ARG A 116 -1.37 21.11 -7.22
C ARG A 116 -1.92 19.89 -6.50
N ILE A 117 -3.09 19.98 -5.89
CA ILE A 117 -3.78 18.84 -5.27
C ILE A 117 -4.09 17.77 -6.32
N GLU A 118 -4.67 18.16 -7.44
CA GLU A 118 -4.99 17.21 -8.53
C GLU A 118 -3.71 16.60 -9.12
N GLY A 119 -2.62 17.36 -9.22
CA GLY A 119 -1.32 16.85 -9.63
C GLY A 119 -0.78 15.77 -8.69
N LEU A 120 -0.84 15.98 -7.38
CA LEU A 120 -0.40 15.01 -6.37
C LEU A 120 -1.23 13.72 -6.42
N ILE A 121 -2.55 13.83 -6.54
CA ILE A 121 -3.47 12.69 -6.63
C ILE A 121 -3.25 11.91 -7.93
N SER A 122 -3.08 12.62 -9.04
CA SER A 122 -2.83 11.99 -10.35
C SER A 122 -1.50 11.24 -10.41
N GLN A 123 -0.46 11.79 -9.80
CA GLN A 123 0.85 11.11 -9.69
C GLN A 123 0.75 9.81 -8.87
N GLU A 124 -0.04 9.80 -7.82
CA GLU A 124 -0.26 8.58 -7.06
C GLU A 124 -0.99 7.53 -7.90
N HIS A 125 -2.05 7.91 -8.62
CA HIS A 125 -2.75 7.00 -9.51
C HIS A 125 -1.84 6.42 -10.61
N ALA A 126 -0.99 7.23 -11.22
CA ALA A 126 -0.03 6.77 -12.22
C ALA A 126 0.96 5.75 -11.65
N LYS A 127 1.48 5.98 -10.43
CA LYS A 127 2.34 5.00 -9.73
C LYS A 127 1.64 3.67 -9.45
N TRP A 128 0.34 3.72 -9.15
CA TRP A 128 -0.45 2.51 -8.94
C TRP A 128 -0.65 1.69 -10.21
N VAL A 129 -0.88 2.35 -11.33
CA VAL A 129 -1.04 1.69 -12.63
C VAL A 129 0.26 1.04 -13.04
N SER A 130 1.39 1.77 -13.02
CA SER A 130 2.70 1.22 -13.41
C SER A 130 3.15 0.07 -12.50
N ALA A 131 2.96 0.16 -11.19
CA ALA A 131 3.31 -0.95 -10.29
C ALA A 131 2.49 -2.22 -10.54
N ARG A 132 1.22 -2.10 -10.98
CA ARG A 132 0.40 -3.25 -11.37
C ARG A 132 0.84 -3.85 -12.70
N GLU A 133 1.20 -3.03 -13.65
CA GLU A 133 1.71 -3.46 -14.96
C GLU A 133 3.04 -4.20 -14.81
N GLU A 134 3.97 -3.69 -14.01
CA GLU A 134 5.24 -4.35 -13.68
C GLU A 134 5.01 -5.71 -13.03
N ALA A 135 4.12 -5.79 -12.03
CA ALA A 135 3.79 -7.04 -11.36
C ALA A 135 3.15 -8.06 -12.31
N ALA A 136 2.31 -7.63 -13.24
CA ALA A 136 1.72 -8.50 -14.27
C ALA A 136 2.78 -9.03 -15.22
N HIS A 137 3.69 -8.20 -15.70
CA HIS A 137 4.81 -8.60 -16.56
C HIS A 137 5.77 -9.58 -15.89
N GLU A 138 6.09 -9.38 -14.62
CA GLU A 138 6.90 -10.32 -13.85
C GLU A 138 6.24 -11.70 -13.74
N LEU A 139 4.93 -11.75 -13.52
CA LEU A 139 4.19 -13.01 -13.46
C LEU A 139 4.17 -13.73 -14.81
N GLU A 140 3.98 -13.01 -15.90
CA GLU A 140 4.02 -13.56 -17.26
C GLU A 140 5.40 -14.13 -17.59
N GLN A 141 6.47 -13.42 -17.27
CA GLN A 141 7.85 -13.88 -17.47
C GLN A 141 8.12 -15.17 -16.70
N ARG A 142 7.80 -15.22 -15.41
CA ARG A 142 7.96 -16.42 -14.57
C ARG A 142 7.14 -17.62 -15.08
N THR A 143 5.96 -17.34 -15.61
CA THR A 143 5.11 -18.40 -16.17
C THR A 143 5.70 -18.94 -17.46
N SER A 144 6.23 -18.07 -18.32
CA SER A 144 6.87 -18.44 -19.58
C SER A 144 8.16 -19.23 -19.35
N GLU A 145 9.00 -18.82 -18.39
CA GLU A 145 10.21 -19.55 -17.99
C GLU A 145 9.88 -20.95 -17.47
N ARG A 146 8.87 -21.08 -16.61
CA ARG A 146 8.40 -22.39 -16.10
C ARG A 146 7.87 -23.30 -17.20
N THR A 147 7.25 -22.73 -18.21
CA THR A 147 6.73 -23.50 -19.35
C THR A 147 7.85 -23.97 -20.25
N ALA A 148 8.90 -23.16 -20.43
CA ALA A 148 10.08 -23.49 -21.23
C ALA A 148 10.99 -24.56 -20.56
N GLU A 149 11.05 -24.59 -19.23
CA GLU A 149 11.81 -25.58 -18.46
C GLU A 149 11.14 -26.97 -18.34
N ARG A 150 9.88 -27.11 -18.77
CA ARG A 150 9.18 -28.37 -18.68
C ARG A 150 9.66 -29.33 -19.80
N PRO A 151 10.37 -30.42 -19.49
CA PRO A 151 10.83 -31.37 -20.52
C PRO A 151 9.64 -31.94 -21.28
N PRO A 152 9.77 -32.20 -22.58
CA PRO A 152 8.73 -32.86 -23.36
C PRO A 152 8.46 -34.25 -22.76
N HIS A 153 7.22 -34.53 -22.46
CA HIS A 153 6.78 -35.84 -22.00
C HIS A 153 7.00 -36.84 -23.14
N SER A 154 8.02 -37.69 -22.97
CA SER A 154 8.27 -38.88 -23.83
C SER A 154 7.31 -39.98 -23.44
#